data_ce3d28bd58d0fc4a14c022667a149c73
#
_entry.id   ce3d28bd58d0fc4a14c022667a149c73
#
_cell.length_a   1.000
_cell.length_b   1.000
_cell.length_c   1.000
_cell.angle_alpha   90.00
_cell.angle_beta   90.00
_cell.angle_gamma   90.00
#
_symmetry.space_group_name_H-M   'P 1'
#
loop_
_entity.id
_entity.type
_entity.pdbx_description
1 polymer ?
#
loop_
_entity_poly.entity_id
_entity_poly.type
_entity_poly.pdbx_seq_one_letter_code
_entity_poly.pdbx_strand_id
1 'polypeptide(L)'
;KIENISLWNRDLINKSKLGIKYNKIVKEIEGALDFVMASSDIKNKDNYMNNLYTSHESLVLDYEKLFCKKFGSHQFCCSSHMVWIGDRTRLIDGEHLEFVSKLDNPIGIKIGPQIKMDDITKICSKVNPSNEKGKLVFIVRLGEQNIEKILPKIIKKVKYYGHEIIWF
;
A
#
# COMPACT_ATOMS: atom_id res chain seq x y z
N LYS A 1 4.33 -16.52 -8.85
CA LYS A 1 4.36 -17.11 -7.52
C LYS A 1 5.80 -17.06 -6.99
N ILE A 2 6.00 -16.65 -5.74
CA ILE A 2 7.33 -16.55 -5.08
C ILE A 2 8.00 -17.93 -5.00
N GLU A 3 7.23 -19.01 -4.96
CA GLU A 3 7.69 -20.41 -4.98
C GLU A 3 8.67 -20.75 -6.09
N ASN A 4 8.75 -19.93 -7.12
CA ASN A 4 9.56 -20.18 -8.29
C ASN A 4 10.61 -19.10 -8.54
N ILE A 5 11.05 -18.36 -7.49
CA ILE A 5 12.08 -17.31 -7.62
C ILE A 5 13.35 -17.93 -8.24
N SER A 6 13.72 -19.13 -7.84
CA SER A 6 14.88 -19.86 -8.38
C SER A 6 14.74 -20.23 -9.87
N LEU A 7 13.50 -20.26 -10.39
CA LEU A 7 13.23 -20.52 -11.81
C LEU A 7 13.21 -19.25 -12.66
N TRP A 8 13.11 -18.09 -12.02
CA TRP A 8 13.08 -16.82 -12.73
C TRP A 8 14.45 -16.47 -13.30
N ASN A 9 14.51 -16.29 -14.61
CA ASN A 9 15.72 -15.85 -15.30
C ASN A 9 16.98 -16.74 -15.11
N ARG A 10 16.84 -18.04 -14.90
CA ARG A 10 17.98 -18.98 -14.76
C ARG A 10 19.08 -18.79 -15.80
N ASP A 11 18.70 -18.58 -17.06
CA ASP A 11 19.65 -18.41 -18.15
C ASP A 11 20.44 -17.10 -18.08
N LEU A 12 19.85 -16.04 -17.57
CA LEU A 12 20.51 -14.75 -17.34
C LEU A 12 21.41 -14.77 -16.09
N ILE A 13 20.96 -15.43 -15.04
CA ILE A 13 21.65 -15.54 -13.76
C ILE A 13 22.97 -16.33 -13.93
N ASN A 14 22.95 -17.43 -14.67
CA ASN A 14 24.11 -18.31 -14.84
C ASN A 14 25.20 -17.70 -15.75
N LYS A 15 24.89 -16.62 -16.50
CA LYS A 15 25.80 -15.98 -17.46
C LYS A 15 26.54 -14.75 -16.93
N SER A 16 26.30 -14.31 -15.69
CA SER A 16 26.90 -13.09 -15.16
C SER A 16 27.51 -13.27 -13.76
N LYS A 17 28.60 -12.52 -13.48
CA LYS A 17 29.19 -12.47 -12.12
C LYS A 17 28.21 -12.01 -11.04
N LEU A 18 27.27 -11.13 -11.39
CA LEU A 18 26.16 -10.70 -10.54
C LEU A 18 25.17 -11.83 -10.26
N GLY A 19 24.99 -12.74 -11.21
CA GLY A 19 24.10 -13.89 -11.08
C GLY A 19 24.49 -14.84 -9.96
N ILE A 20 25.80 -15.05 -9.74
CA ILE A 20 26.29 -15.88 -8.64
C ILE A 20 25.88 -15.27 -7.28
N LYS A 21 26.04 -13.94 -7.13
CA LYS A 21 25.63 -13.22 -5.92
C LYS A 21 24.10 -13.25 -5.73
N TYR A 22 23.38 -13.11 -6.81
CA TYR A 22 21.90 -13.18 -6.82
C TYR A 22 21.40 -14.57 -6.41
N ASN A 23 21.99 -15.64 -6.96
CA ASN A 23 21.67 -17.02 -6.60
C ASN A 23 21.91 -17.32 -5.11
N LYS A 24 22.93 -16.72 -4.51
CA LYS A 24 23.17 -16.86 -3.06
C LYS A 24 22.01 -16.26 -2.27
N ILE A 25 21.59 -15.05 -2.62
CA ILE A 25 20.45 -14.36 -1.97
C ILE A 25 19.16 -15.17 -2.14
N VAL A 26 18.89 -15.68 -3.34
CA VAL A 26 17.70 -16.50 -3.61
C VAL A 26 17.69 -17.76 -2.73
N LYS A 27 18.81 -18.46 -2.60
CA LYS A 27 18.91 -19.64 -1.71
C LYS A 27 18.73 -19.30 -0.24
N GLU A 28 19.22 -18.16 0.20
CA GLU A 28 19.01 -17.68 1.58
C GLU A 28 17.51 -17.37 1.84
N ILE A 29 16.82 -16.76 0.86
CA ILE A 29 15.37 -16.51 0.94
C ILE A 29 14.58 -17.82 0.94
N GLU A 30 14.93 -18.77 0.04
CA GLU A 30 14.27 -20.07 -0.02
C GLU A 30 14.47 -20.84 1.30
N GLY A 31 15.68 -20.85 1.86
CA GLY A 31 15.96 -21.48 3.15
C GLY A 31 15.21 -20.82 4.32
N ALA A 32 15.07 -19.50 4.32
CA ALA A 32 14.28 -18.79 5.32
C ALA A 32 12.78 -19.12 5.19
N LEU A 33 12.26 -19.21 3.99
CA LEU A 33 10.87 -19.60 3.74
C LEU A 33 10.62 -21.05 4.20
N ASP A 34 11.53 -21.97 3.88
CA ASP A 34 11.44 -23.38 4.30
C ASP A 34 11.48 -23.51 5.83
N PHE A 35 12.32 -22.72 6.51
CA PHE A 35 12.38 -22.67 7.98
C PHE A 35 11.07 -22.16 8.58
N VAL A 36 10.53 -21.05 8.09
CA VAL A 36 9.24 -20.50 8.54
C VAL A 36 8.12 -21.53 8.33
N MET A 37 8.12 -22.23 7.20
CA MET A 37 7.14 -23.26 6.89
C MET A 37 7.24 -24.47 7.82
N ALA A 38 8.47 -24.90 8.14
CA ALA A 38 8.71 -26.03 9.03
C ALA A 38 8.37 -25.71 10.50
N SER A 39 8.52 -24.43 10.90
CA SER A 39 8.26 -23.96 12.26
C SER A 39 6.82 -23.52 12.53
N SER A 40 6.00 -23.42 11.48
CA SER A 40 4.60 -22.99 11.56
C SER A 40 3.65 -24.17 11.37
N ASP A 41 2.49 -24.16 12.05
CA ASP A 41 1.40 -25.13 11.83
C ASP A 41 0.72 -24.99 10.47
N ILE A 42 1.34 -24.28 9.54
CA ILE A 42 0.79 -24.00 8.21
C ILE A 42 1.00 -25.25 7.33
N LYS A 43 -0.06 -26.04 7.22
CA LYS A 43 -0.07 -27.30 6.45
C LYS A 43 -0.02 -27.11 4.94
N ASN A 44 -0.11 -25.86 4.43
CA ASN A 44 -0.16 -25.59 2.99
C ASN A 44 0.58 -24.30 2.63
N LYS A 45 1.63 -24.39 1.79
CA LYS A 45 2.40 -23.24 1.25
C LYS A 45 1.50 -22.19 0.59
N ASP A 46 0.47 -22.63 -0.11
CA ASP A 46 -0.46 -21.72 -0.81
C ASP A 46 -1.22 -20.81 0.17
N ASN A 47 -1.58 -21.28 1.36
CA ASN A 47 -2.28 -20.47 2.35
C ASN A 47 -1.39 -19.38 2.97
N TYR A 48 -0.10 -19.63 3.16
CA TYR A 48 0.83 -18.61 3.70
C TYR A 48 1.04 -17.48 2.70
N MET A 49 1.24 -17.84 1.43
CA MET A 49 1.50 -16.86 0.38
C MET A 49 0.24 -16.07 -0.04
N ASN A 50 -0.94 -16.65 0.12
CA ASN A 50 -2.21 -15.97 -0.13
C ASN A 50 -2.51 -14.84 0.88
N ASN A 51 -1.84 -14.83 2.04
CA ASN A 51 -1.97 -13.81 3.07
C ASN A 51 -0.89 -12.71 3.00
N LEU A 52 -0.03 -12.74 1.97
CA LEU A 52 0.97 -11.70 1.75
C LEU A 52 0.39 -10.56 0.92
N TYR A 53 0.28 -9.38 1.53
CA TYR A 53 -0.18 -8.18 0.87
C TYR A 53 0.98 -7.20 0.64
N THR A 54 0.95 -6.53 -0.50
CA THR A 54 1.95 -5.54 -0.87
C THR A 54 1.35 -4.14 -0.91
N SER A 55 2.18 -3.14 -0.66
CA SER A 55 1.78 -1.74 -0.77
C SER A 55 2.96 -0.87 -1.21
N HIS A 56 2.69 0.21 -1.95
CA HIS A 56 3.70 1.19 -2.30
C HIS A 56 3.11 2.60 -2.51
N GLU A 57 4.01 3.59 -2.66
CA GLU A 57 3.63 4.96 -2.98
C GLU A 57 3.35 5.12 -4.47
N SER A 58 2.16 5.58 -4.82
CA SER A 58 1.80 5.99 -6.19
C SER A 58 2.41 7.36 -6.49
N LEU A 59 3.73 7.40 -6.68
CA LEU A 59 4.46 8.65 -6.91
C LEU A 59 4.45 9.08 -8.38
N VAL A 60 4.64 8.12 -9.28
CA VAL A 60 4.69 8.35 -10.73
C VAL A 60 3.40 7.86 -11.36
N LEU A 61 2.44 8.77 -11.57
CA LEU A 61 1.09 8.40 -12.01
C LEU A 61 1.06 7.72 -13.38
N ASP A 62 1.94 8.09 -14.30
CA ASP A 62 1.98 7.45 -15.63
C ASP A 62 2.39 5.97 -15.53
N TYR A 63 3.26 5.63 -14.57
CA TYR A 63 3.57 4.24 -14.24
C TYR A 63 2.36 3.52 -13.67
N GLU A 64 1.69 4.10 -12.67
CA GLU A 64 0.53 3.50 -12.02
C GLU A 64 -0.63 3.24 -12.99
N LYS A 65 -0.89 4.20 -13.90
CA LYS A 65 -1.95 4.08 -14.92
C LYS A 65 -1.78 2.84 -15.79
N LEU A 66 -0.55 2.39 -16.07
CA LEU A 66 -0.28 1.17 -16.85
C LEU A 66 -0.77 -0.11 -16.17
N PHE A 67 -0.83 -0.09 -14.84
CA PHE A 67 -1.30 -1.23 -14.04
C PHE A 67 -2.79 -1.17 -13.70
N CYS A 68 -3.48 -0.11 -14.10
CA CYS A 68 -4.92 0.00 -13.86
C CYS A 68 -5.71 -0.96 -14.74
N LYS A 69 -6.58 -1.74 -14.12
CA LYS A 69 -7.48 -2.69 -14.78
C LYS A 69 -8.91 -2.50 -14.31
N LYS A 70 -9.86 -2.70 -15.22
CA LYS A 70 -11.29 -2.69 -14.92
C LYS A 70 -11.81 -4.13 -14.83
N PHE A 71 -12.62 -4.39 -13.80
CA PHE A 71 -13.33 -5.62 -13.57
C PHE A 71 -14.81 -5.29 -13.34
N GLY A 72 -15.61 -5.35 -14.40
CA GLY A 72 -16.98 -4.83 -14.37
C GLY A 72 -17.00 -3.32 -14.14
N SER A 73 -17.69 -2.88 -13.09
CA SER A 73 -17.74 -1.47 -12.67
C SER A 73 -16.56 -1.03 -11.82
N HIS A 74 -15.73 -1.97 -11.36
CA HIS A 74 -14.60 -1.71 -10.44
C HIS A 74 -13.31 -1.42 -11.19
N GLN A 75 -12.50 -0.51 -10.65
CA GLN A 75 -11.19 -0.17 -11.20
C GLN A 75 -10.11 -0.36 -10.14
N PHE A 76 -9.13 -1.21 -10.43
CA PHE A 76 -8.01 -1.48 -9.54
C PHE A 76 -6.68 -1.09 -10.17
N CYS A 77 -5.78 -0.51 -9.38
CA CYS A 77 -4.38 -0.42 -9.70
C CYS A 77 -3.70 -1.71 -9.23
N CYS A 78 -3.29 -2.57 -10.17
CA CYS A 78 -2.72 -3.89 -9.89
C CYS A 78 -1.21 -3.84 -9.61
N SER A 79 -0.62 -2.68 -9.43
CA SER A 79 0.79 -2.51 -9.03
C SER A 79 1.04 -3.02 -7.60
N SER A 80 0.02 -2.93 -6.72
CA SER A 80 0.03 -3.51 -5.37
C SER A 80 -1.40 -3.69 -4.84
N HIS A 81 -1.55 -4.34 -3.68
CA HIS A 81 -2.86 -4.52 -3.03
C HIS A 81 -3.39 -3.20 -2.47
N MET A 82 -2.52 -2.39 -1.86
CA MET A 82 -2.82 -1.04 -1.37
C MET A 82 -1.84 -0.04 -1.98
N VAL A 83 -2.33 1.09 -2.45
CA VAL A 83 -1.50 2.20 -2.90
C VAL A 83 -1.67 3.39 -1.96
N TRP A 84 -0.62 4.19 -1.76
CA TRP A 84 -0.75 5.41 -0.99
C TRP A 84 -0.17 6.62 -1.73
N ILE A 85 -0.60 7.81 -1.32
CA ILE A 85 -0.04 9.08 -1.79
C ILE A 85 0.62 9.84 -0.65
N GLY A 86 1.60 10.65 -1.01
CA GLY A 86 2.42 11.40 -0.07
C GLY A 86 1.70 12.61 0.52
N ASP A 87 2.25 13.16 1.60
CA ASP A 87 1.72 14.39 2.22
C ASP A 87 1.80 15.60 1.27
N ARG A 88 2.79 15.64 0.39
CA ARG A 88 2.95 16.70 -0.61
C ARG A 88 2.07 16.52 -1.85
N THR A 89 1.62 15.31 -2.12
CA THR A 89 0.85 14.96 -3.33
C THR A 89 -0.65 14.80 -3.05
N ARG A 90 -1.11 14.90 -1.80
CA ARG A 90 -2.53 14.79 -1.39
C ARG A 90 -3.34 16.07 -1.57
N LEU A 91 -2.93 16.99 -2.42
CA LEU A 91 -3.67 18.23 -2.68
C LEU A 91 -5.09 17.92 -3.14
N ILE A 92 -6.09 18.68 -2.63
CA ILE A 92 -7.51 18.40 -2.91
C ILE A 92 -7.83 18.40 -4.40
N ASP A 93 -7.23 19.33 -5.14
CA ASP A 93 -7.41 19.47 -6.59
C ASP A 93 -6.21 18.87 -7.37
N GLY A 94 -5.38 18.06 -6.68
CA GLY A 94 -4.19 17.46 -7.27
C GLY A 94 -4.47 16.15 -7.99
N GLU A 95 -3.68 15.88 -9.01
CA GLU A 95 -3.82 14.68 -9.87
C GLU A 95 -3.70 13.37 -9.07
N HIS A 96 -2.87 13.32 -8.02
CA HIS A 96 -2.69 12.12 -7.21
C HIS A 96 -3.97 11.78 -6.43
N LEU A 97 -4.58 12.77 -5.78
CA LEU A 97 -5.83 12.54 -5.06
C LEU A 97 -6.97 12.18 -6.02
N GLU A 98 -7.01 12.83 -7.18
CA GLU A 98 -7.96 12.50 -8.25
C GLU A 98 -7.76 11.08 -8.78
N PHE A 99 -6.51 10.65 -8.96
CA PHE A 99 -6.19 9.29 -9.41
C PHE A 99 -6.68 8.24 -8.41
N VAL A 100 -6.26 8.36 -7.13
CA VAL A 100 -6.61 7.34 -6.13
C VAL A 100 -8.09 7.31 -5.77
N SER A 101 -8.82 8.44 -5.94
CA SER A 101 -10.27 8.48 -5.69
C SER A 101 -11.09 7.64 -6.67
N LYS A 102 -10.50 7.28 -7.81
CA LYS A 102 -11.14 6.44 -8.86
C LYS A 102 -10.87 4.95 -8.70
N LEU A 103 -10.01 4.58 -7.76
CA LEU A 103 -9.60 3.19 -7.56
C LEU A 103 -10.46 2.52 -6.48
N ASP A 104 -10.71 1.23 -6.65
CA ASP A 104 -11.38 0.39 -5.65
C ASP A 104 -10.41 -0.27 -4.66
N ASN A 105 -9.10 -0.11 -4.84
CA ASN A 105 -8.09 -0.53 -3.87
C ASN A 105 -8.31 0.13 -2.50
N PRO A 106 -7.84 -0.46 -1.40
CA PRO A 106 -7.53 0.28 -0.18
C PRO A 106 -6.52 1.39 -0.49
N ILE A 107 -6.78 2.61 0.01
CA ILE A 107 -5.98 3.80 -0.29
C ILE A 107 -5.36 4.36 0.98
N GLY A 108 -4.04 4.50 0.98
CA GLY A 108 -3.29 5.18 2.03
C GLY A 108 -3.08 6.67 1.71
N ILE A 109 -3.29 7.54 2.68
CA ILE A 109 -3.01 8.97 2.58
C ILE A 109 -2.06 9.37 3.71
N LYS A 110 -0.86 9.83 3.36
CA LYS A 110 0.08 10.36 4.37
C LYS A 110 -0.41 11.70 4.91
N ILE A 111 -0.45 11.82 6.23
CA ILE A 111 -0.90 13.00 6.95
C ILE A 111 0.27 13.61 7.72
N GLY A 112 0.78 14.72 7.24
CA GLY A 112 1.85 15.49 7.88
C GLY A 112 1.33 16.63 8.77
N PRO A 113 2.24 17.35 9.48
CA PRO A 113 1.87 18.37 10.45
C PRO A 113 1.25 19.63 9.83
N GLN A 114 1.40 19.82 8.52
CA GLN A 114 0.83 20.98 7.79
C GLN A 114 -0.57 20.71 7.26
N ILE A 115 -1.23 19.59 7.64
CA ILE A 115 -2.58 19.28 7.21
C ILE A 115 -3.58 20.33 7.70
N LYS A 116 -4.38 20.86 6.80
CA LYS A 116 -5.52 21.70 7.17
C LYS A 116 -6.68 20.82 7.62
N MET A 117 -7.33 21.19 8.73
CA MET A 117 -8.44 20.41 9.27
C MET A 117 -9.58 20.22 8.26
N ASP A 118 -9.83 21.22 7.40
CA ASP A 118 -10.88 21.12 6.38
C ASP A 118 -10.52 20.19 5.23
N ASP A 119 -9.23 19.99 4.96
CA ASP A 119 -8.80 19.04 3.93
C ASP A 119 -9.05 17.58 4.37
N ILE A 120 -9.04 17.30 5.68
CA ILE A 120 -9.33 15.95 6.21
C ILE A 120 -10.69 15.45 5.71
N THR A 121 -11.75 16.22 5.92
CA THR A 121 -13.10 15.81 5.52
C THR A 121 -13.25 15.77 4.00
N LYS A 122 -12.62 16.69 3.27
CA LYS A 122 -12.63 16.68 1.80
C LYS A 122 -11.94 15.43 1.24
N ILE A 123 -10.80 15.04 1.81
CA ILE A 123 -10.09 13.81 1.44
C ILE A 123 -10.98 12.59 1.69
N CYS A 124 -11.58 12.49 2.89
CA CYS A 124 -12.47 11.40 3.23
C CYS A 124 -13.64 11.29 2.22
N SER A 125 -14.33 12.38 1.96
CA SER A 125 -15.47 12.40 1.05
C SER A 125 -15.07 12.11 -0.41
N LYS A 126 -13.86 12.50 -0.83
CA LYS A 126 -13.39 12.29 -2.21
C LYS A 126 -12.91 10.87 -2.44
N VAL A 127 -12.19 10.28 -1.47
CA VAL A 127 -11.57 8.94 -1.61
C VAL A 127 -12.51 7.82 -1.17
N ASN A 128 -13.37 8.09 -0.19
CA ASN A 128 -14.30 7.10 0.35
C ASN A 128 -15.71 7.69 0.53
N PRO A 129 -16.38 8.08 -0.57
CA PRO A 129 -17.70 8.71 -0.51
C PRO A 129 -18.77 7.79 0.09
N SER A 130 -18.65 6.47 -0.11
CA SER A 130 -19.58 5.47 0.42
C SER A 130 -19.28 5.07 1.86
N ASN A 131 -18.24 5.65 2.46
CA ASN A 131 -17.78 5.35 3.82
C ASN A 131 -17.56 3.85 4.07
N GLU A 132 -16.95 3.18 3.10
CA GLU A 132 -16.66 1.76 3.12
C GLU A 132 -15.54 1.45 4.13
N LYS A 133 -15.76 0.41 4.95
CA LYS A 133 -14.76 -0.05 5.92
C LYS A 133 -13.54 -0.61 5.20
N GLY A 134 -12.34 -0.23 5.66
CA GLY A 134 -11.09 -0.71 5.10
C GLY A 134 -10.61 0.04 3.85
N LYS A 135 -11.43 0.93 3.28
CA LYS A 135 -11.11 1.66 2.06
C LYS A 135 -10.05 2.73 2.25
N LEU A 136 -10.13 3.52 3.32
CA LEU A 136 -9.26 4.66 3.55
C LEU A 136 -8.37 4.45 4.78
N VAL A 137 -7.06 4.59 4.57
CA VAL A 137 -6.02 4.49 5.60
C VAL A 137 -5.31 5.83 5.74
N PHE A 138 -5.30 6.42 6.93
CA PHE A 138 -4.45 7.57 7.23
C PHE A 138 -3.11 7.12 7.80
N ILE A 139 -2.03 7.40 7.06
CA ILE A 139 -0.66 7.13 7.45
C ILE A 139 -0.12 8.37 8.16
N VAL A 140 -0.12 8.34 9.49
CA VAL A 140 0.18 9.50 10.34
C VAL A 140 1.69 9.75 10.40
N ARG A 141 2.13 10.92 9.95
CA ARG A 141 3.53 11.37 9.94
C ARG A 141 3.68 12.75 10.56
N LEU A 142 3.19 12.92 11.78
CA LEU A 142 3.17 14.20 12.48
C LEU A 142 4.49 14.52 13.20
N GLY A 143 5.27 13.48 13.51
CA GLY A 143 6.46 13.59 14.35
C GLY A 143 6.10 13.75 15.85
N GLU A 144 7.05 13.40 16.70
CA GLU A 144 6.90 13.36 18.16
C GLU A 144 6.34 14.68 18.73
N GLN A 145 6.86 15.81 18.29
CA GLN A 145 6.49 17.13 18.81
C GLN A 145 5.05 17.57 18.50
N ASN A 146 4.44 16.98 17.47
CA ASN A 146 3.15 17.41 16.95
C ASN A 146 2.03 16.39 17.17
N ILE A 147 2.39 15.11 17.35
CA ILE A 147 1.40 14.02 17.37
C ILE A 147 0.36 14.21 18.46
N GLU A 148 0.77 14.54 19.68
CA GLU A 148 -0.15 14.76 20.80
C GLU A 148 -1.09 15.95 20.62
N LYS A 149 -0.65 16.96 19.88
CA LYS A 149 -1.42 18.19 19.65
C LYS A 149 -2.36 18.10 18.47
N ILE A 150 -1.97 17.39 17.41
CA ILE A 150 -2.66 17.40 16.12
C ILE A 150 -3.53 16.16 15.96
N LEU A 151 -3.02 14.96 16.26
CA LEU A 151 -3.73 13.71 16.02
C LEU A 151 -5.10 13.63 16.72
N PRO A 152 -5.26 14.03 18.01
CA PRO A 152 -6.56 14.00 18.65
C PRO A 152 -7.60 14.88 17.95
N LYS A 153 -7.17 16.02 17.39
CA LYS A 153 -8.06 16.94 16.65
C LYS A 153 -8.52 16.30 15.35
N ILE A 154 -7.61 15.61 14.62
CA ILE A 154 -7.95 14.89 13.38
C ILE A 154 -8.94 13.78 13.71
N ILE A 155 -8.65 12.94 14.71
CA ILE A 155 -9.55 11.84 15.13
C ILE A 155 -10.93 12.36 15.52
N LYS A 156 -10.99 13.43 16.31
CA LYS A 156 -12.26 14.05 16.70
C LYS A 156 -13.05 14.52 15.48
N LYS A 157 -12.38 15.16 14.52
CA LYS A 157 -13.03 15.65 13.29
C LYS A 157 -13.53 14.49 12.44
N VAL A 158 -12.72 13.47 12.19
CA VAL A 158 -13.11 12.26 11.44
C VAL A 158 -14.34 11.59 12.06
N LYS A 159 -14.33 11.39 13.39
CA LYS A 159 -15.47 10.82 14.12
C LYS A 159 -16.72 11.68 14.06
N TYR A 160 -16.58 13.01 14.20
CA TYR A 160 -17.70 13.94 14.14
C TYR A 160 -18.47 13.88 12.81
N TYR A 161 -17.73 13.71 11.70
CA TYR A 161 -18.33 13.56 10.36
C TYR A 161 -18.68 12.11 10.01
N GLY A 162 -18.47 11.15 10.93
CA GLY A 162 -18.85 9.75 10.76
C GLY A 162 -18.01 8.98 9.75
N HIS A 163 -16.78 9.42 9.46
CA HIS A 163 -15.93 8.72 8.49
C HIS A 163 -15.25 7.50 9.11
N GLU A 164 -15.24 6.39 8.37
CA GLU A 164 -14.54 5.15 8.70
C GLU A 164 -13.09 5.22 8.18
N ILE A 165 -12.12 5.21 9.09
CA ILE A 165 -10.69 5.34 8.78
C ILE A 165 -9.90 4.28 9.50
N ILE A 166 -8.95 3.65 8.80
CA ILE A 166 -7.86 2.87 9.42
C ILE A 166 -6.69 3.83 9.71
N TRP A 167 -6.17 3.75 10.92
CA TRP A 167 -5.04 4.57 11.36
C TRP A 167 -3.75 3.75 11.37
N PHE A 168 -2.72 4.27 10.71
CA PHE A 168 -1.40 3.66 10.63
C PHE A 168 -0.31 4.64 11.06
#